data_dd3776e0dd3a4c3a3bc07372d17ff774
#
_entry.id   dd3776e0dd3a4c3a3bc07372d17ff774
#
_cell.length_a   1.000
_cell.length_b   1.000
_cell.length_c   1.000
_cell.angle_alpha   90.00
_cell.angle_beta   90.00
_cell.angle_gamma   90.00
#
_symmetry.space_group_name_H-M   'P 1'
#
loop_
_entity.id
_entity.type
_entity.pdbx_description
1 polymer ?
#
loop_
_entity_poly.entity_id
_entity_poly.type
_entity_poly.pdbx_seq_one_letter_code
_entity_poly.pdbx_strand_id
1 'polypeptide(L)'
;MLLFSGRVLTVTRCGSVSAEIVVGNTLVVLENDMPRNVYSATCNHVVYDSGCTLLREDHMVETEVGTGSGQRYIFTSDAISDLIGGYAEFVTGPCTGLRATIKNVTPGVSAELLFVTPVDPEEGDTVRMYKGCDRTHTTCNDRFANLDNFRGYSYVPPPQYAQCEHRRGGEVLARNSVPPHGR
;
A
#
# COMPACT_ATOMS: atom_id res chain seq x y z
N MET A 1 -20.28 33.01 17.22
CA MET A 1 -21.06 31.86 17.69
C MET A 1 -20.49 30.58 17.06
N LEU A 2 -19.95 29.63 17.87
CA LEU A 2 -19.52 28.34 17.37
C LEU A 2 -20.75 27.44 17.23
N LEU A 3 -21.07 27.00 16.01
CA LEU A 3 -22.22 26.14 15.73
C LEU A 3 -21.92 24.66 15.83
N PHE A 4 -20.70 24.26 15.43
CA PHE A 4 -20.29 22.87 15.43
C PHE A 4 -18.75 22.74 15.52
N SER A 5 -18.28 21.76 16.26
CA SER A 5 -16.86 21.37 16.31
C SER A 5 -16.76 19.88 16.06
N GLY A 6 -15.95 19.49 15.08
CA GLY A 6 -15.84 18.09 14.70
C GLY A 6 -14.61 17.80 13.85
N ARG A 7 -14.50 16.55 13.38
CA ARG A 7 -13.42 16.06 12.53
C ARG A 7 -13.93 15.79 11.13
N VAL A 8 -13.16 16.19 10.12
CA VAL A 8 -13.44 15.80 8.73
C VAL A 8 -13.23 14.30 8.60
N LEU A 9 -14.26 13.59 8.17
CA LEU A 9 -14.23 12.13 7.97
C LEU A 9 -13.86 11.77 6.54
N THR A 10 -14.56 12.35 5.59
CA THR A 10 -14.32 12.08 4.17
C THR A 10 -14.77 13.25 3.32
N VAL A 11 -14.22 13.34 2.13
CA VAL A 11 -14.68 14.23 1.06
C VAL A 11 -15.41 13.36 0.05
N THR A 12 -16.73 13.45 0.00
CA THR A 12 -17.58 12.61 -0.86
C THR A 12 -17.56 13.10 -2.30
N ARG A 13 -17.42 14.38 -2.50
CA ARG A 13 -17.40 14.98 -3.83
C ARG A 13 -16.48 16.18 -3.85
N CYS A 14 -15.63 16.24 -4.85
CA CYS A 14 -14.77 17.39 -5.10
C CYS A 14 -14.97 17.84 -6.55
N GLY A 15 -15.47 19.07 -6.74
CA GLY A 15 -15.63 19.70 -8.04
C GLY A 15 -14.75 20.95 -8.13
N SER A 16 -14.75 21.60 -9.28
CA SER A 16 -13.97 22.82 -9.52
C SER A 16 -14.46 24.04 -8.71
N VAL A 17 -15.71 24.02 -8.25
CA VAL A 17 -16.36 25.17 -7.56
C VAL A 17 -16.86 24.79 -6.16
N SER A 18 -17.13 23.52 -5.90
CA SER A 18 -17.70 23.06 -4.63
C SER A 18 -17.13 21.73 -4.20
N ALA A 19 -17.04 21.53 -2.90
CA ALA A 19 -16.68 20.23 -2.30
C ALA A 19 -17.74 19.87 -1.25
N GLU A 20 -18.11 18.59 -1.21
CA GLU A 20 -18.97 18.02 -0.20
C GLU A 20 -18.12 17.29 0.83
N ILE A 21 -18.14 17.76 2.06
CA ILE A 21 -17.31 17.27 3.15
C ILE A 21 -18.21 16.71 4.24
N VAL A 22 -18.00 15.47 4.62
CA VAL A 22 -18.68 14.86 5.76
C VAL A 22 -17.85 15.13 7.01
N VAL A 23 -18.48 15.79 7.99
CA VAL A 23 -17.87 16.12 9.28
C VAL A 23 -18.58 15.36 10.37
N GLY A 24 -17.84 14.56 11.12
CA GLY A 24 -18.35 13.84 12.28
C GLY A 24 -17.99 14.52 13.59
N ASN A 25 -18.73 14.19 14.61
CA ASN A 25 -18.48 14.65 15.97
C ASN A 25 -17.22 13.91 16.54
N THR A 26 -16.68 14.37 17.66
CA THR A 26 -15.49 13.78 18.32
C THR A 26 -15.70 12.32 18.76
N LEU A 27 -16.97 11.88 18.95
CA LEU A 27 -17.30 10.52 19.34
C LEU A 27 -17.00 9.48 18.25
N VAL A 28 -16.79 9.88 17.01
CA VAL A 28 -16.32 8.99 15.92
C VAL A 28 -15.00 8.27 16.29
N VAL A 29 -14.21 8.85 17.19
CA VAL A 29 -13.00 8.16 17.71
C VAL A 29 -13.35 6.86 18.43
N LEU A 30 -14.55 6.74 19.00
CA LEU A 30 -15.03 5.54 19.69
C LEU A 30 -15.52 4.44 18.73
N GLU A 31 -15.75 4.77 17.47
CA GLU A 31 -16.12 3.82 16.41
C GLU A 31 -14.92 3.08 15.82
N ASN A 32 -13.70 3.42 16.25
CA ASN A 32 -12.53 2.69 15.82
C ASN A 32 -12.45 1.32 16.51
N ASP A 33 -12.23 0.29 15.71
CA ASP A 33 -12.00 -1.05 16.21
C ASP A 33 -10.78 -1.11 17.11
N MET A 34 -10.95 -1.65 18.31
CA MET A 34 -9.88 -1.91 19.26
C MET A 34 -9.84 -3.41 19.57
N PRO A 35 -8.67 -4.03 19.61
CA PRO A 35 -7.32 -3.48 19.50
C PRO A 35 -6.90 -3.15 18.06
N ARG A 36 -6.09 -2.11 17.91
CA ARG A 36 -5.56 -1.64 16.62
C ARG A 36 -4.70 -2.70 15.91
N ASN A 37 -4.03 -3.54 16.68
CA ASN A 37 -3.23 -4.64 16.17
C ASN A 37 -4.07 -5.91 16.13
N VAL A 38 -4.35 -6.40 14.95
CA VAL A 38 -5.10 -7.62 14.72
C VAL A 38 -4.14 -8.77 14.47
N TYR A 39 -4.47 -9.96 14.96
CA TYR A 39 -3.76 -11.18 14.60
C TYR A 39 -4.01 -11.49 13.13
N SER A 40 -3.01 -11.20 12.30
CA SER A 40 -3.06 -11.40 10.85
C SER A 40 -1.77 -12.09 10.40
N ALA A 41 -1.85 -12.89 9.34
CA ALA A 41 -0.67 -13.47 8.72
C ALA A 41 0.26 -12.41 8.10
N THR A 42 -0.31 -11.25 7.73
CA THR A 42 0.44 -10.12 7.18
C THR A 42 0.91 -9.17 8.28
N CYS A 43 2.01 -8.49 8.03
CA CYS A 43 2.56 -7.49 8.94
C CYS A 43 1.59 -6.32 9.16
N ASN A 44 1.43 -5.89 10.41
CA ASN A 44 0.59 -4.75 10.77
C ASN A 44 1.28 -3.39 10.56
N HIS A 45 2.58 -3.39 10.30
CA HIS A 45 3.34 -2.18 9.99
C HIS A 45 3.21 -1.79 8.52
N VAL A 46 3.32 -0.49 8.28
CA VAL A 46 3.56 0.06 6.94
C VAL A 46 5.08 0.12 6.74
N VAL A 47 5.54 -0.15 5.52
CA VAL A 47 6.96 -0.05 5.20
C VAL A 47 7.49 1.36 5.52
N TYR A 48 8.66 1.44 6.13
CA TYR A 48 9.33 2.68 6.58
C TYR A 48 8.62 3.42 7.73
N ASP A 49 7.67 2.82 8.43
CA ASP A 49 7.12 3.40 9.64
C ASP A 49 8.06 3.18 10.85
N SER A 50 7.75 3.83 11.96
CA SER A 50 8.55 3.72 13.19
C SER A 50 8.60 2.31 13.78
N GLY A 51 7.64 1.45 13.45
CA GLY A 51 7.60 0.06 13.90
C GLY A 51 8.34 -0.88 12.97
N CYS A 52 8.38 -0.58 11.66
CA CYS A 52 9.18 -1.28 10.66
C CYS A 52 10.67 -0.95 10.79
N THR A 53 11.01 0.26 11.27
CA THR A 53 12.38 0.76 11.53
C THR A 53 13.35 0.80 10.35
N LEU A 54 12.91 0.45 9.15
CA LEU A 54 13.73 0.55 7.93
C LEU A 54 13.97 2.02 7.56
N LEU A 55 15.21 2.33 7.24
CA LEU A 55 15.55 3.62 6.65
C LEU A 55 15.18 3.59 5.17
N ARG A 56 14.33 4.51 4.75
CA ARG A 56 13.85 4.57 3.36
C ARG A 56 14.98 4.89 2.38
N GLU A 57 15.98 5.62 2.83
CA GLU A 57 17.15 6.04 2.06
C GLU A 57 17.99 4.84 1.59
N ASP A 58 18.02 3.74 2.36
CA ASP A 58 18.76 2.52 2.01
C ASP A 58 18.04 1.68 0.94
N HIS A 59 16.77 1.97 0.69
CA HIS A 59 15.90 1.20 -0.20
C HIS A 59 15.29 2.07 -1.30
N MET A 60 15.95 3.16 -1.66
CA MET A 60 15.52 4.03 -2.76
C MET A 60 16.40 3.86 -3.99
N VAL A 61 15.83 4.19 -5.12
CA VAL A 61 16.55 4.37 -6.38
C VAL A 61 16.17 5.73 -6.94
N GLU A 62 17.17 6.53 -7.25
CA GLU A 62 16.98 7.82 -7.93
C GLU A 62 17.10 7.59 -9.43
N THR A 63 16.12 8.05 -10.19
CA THR A 63 16.03 7.88 -11.63
C THR A 63 15.43 9.13 -12.27
N GLU A 64 15.59 9.25 -13.58
CA GLU A 64 15.00 10.33 -14.35
C GLU A 64 13.72 9.88 -15.06
N VAL A 65 12.79 10.80 -15.20
CA VAL A 65 11.57 10.61 -15.97
C VAL A 65 11.91 10.54 -17.45
N GLY A 66 11.58 9.42 -18.06
CA GLY A 66 11.82 9.20 -19.48
C GLY A 66 10.74 9.77 -20.38
N THR A 67 11.06 9.84 -21.68
CA THR A 67 10.15 10.30 -22.74
C THR A 67 8.85 9.50 -22.75
N GLY A 68 7.72 10.19 -22.92
CA GLY A 68 6.39 9.56 -22.99
C GLY A 68 5.75 9.32 -21.63
N SER A 69 6.38 9.75 -20.54
CA SER A 69 5.77 9.76 -19.21
C SER A 69 4.55 10.66 -19.18
N GLY A 70 3.58 10.29 -18.36
CA GLY A 70 2.34 11.05 -18.16
C GLY A 70 1.86 10.89 -16.73
N GLN A 71 0.67 11.40 -16.45
CA GLN A 71 0.12 11.46 -15.08
C GLN A 71 -0.01 10.10 -14.39
N ARG A 72 -0.06 9.01 -15.14
CA ARG A 72 -0.26 7.66 -14.60
C ARG A 72 0.93 6.74 -14.77
N TYR A 73 1.73 6.95 -15.78
CA TYR A 73 2.86 6.11 -16.11
C TYR A 73 4.14 6.93 -16.14
N ILE A 74 5.12 6.49 -15.36
CA ILE A 74 6.47 7.04 -15.38
C ILE A 74 7.34 6.04 -16.13
N PHE A 75 7.87 6.46 -17.27
CA PHE A 75 8.86 5.68 -17.99
C PHE A 75 10.24 5.96 -17.41
N THR A 76 11.05 4.93 -17.29
CA THR A 76 12.43 5.03 -16.82
C THR A 76 13.27 3.99 -17.52
N SER A 77 14.52 4.33 -17.80
CA SER A 77 15.49 3.40 -18.39
C SER A 77 16.07 2.40 -17.40
N ASP A 78 15.88 2.65 -16.10
CA ASP A 78 16.48 1.82 -15.07
C ASP A 78 15.66 0.55 -14.85
N ALA A 79 16.37 -0.58 -14.74
CA ALA A 79 15.76 -1.87 -14.42
C ALA A 79 15.42 -1.93 -12.93
N ILE A 80 14.37 -1.22 -12.53
CA ILE A 80 13.96 -1.13 -11.14
C ILE A 80 12.99 -2.26 -10.85
N SER A 81 13.37 -3.16 -9.95
CA SER A 81 12.53 -4.23 -9.44
C SER A 81 11.98 -3.87 -8.05
N ASP A 82 10.97 -4.60 -7.61
CA ASP A 82 10.50 -4.57 -6.23
C ASP A 82 9.83 -3.27 -5.75
N LEU A 83 9.35 -2.45 -6.67
CA LEU A 83 8.68 -1.20 -6.34
C LEU A 83 7.18 -1.32 -6.08
N ILE A 84 6.56 -2.47 -6.40
CA ILE A 84 5.12 -2.67 -6.23
C ILE A 84 4.73 -2.50 -4.75
N GLY A 85 3.78 -1.60 -4.48
CA GLY A 85 3.38 -1.22 -3.14
C GLY A 85 4.29 -0.20 -2.45
N GLY A 86 5.34 0.25 -3.14
CA GLY A 86 6.18 1.38 -2.74
C GLY A 86 5.60 2.70 -3.24
N TYR A 87 6.43 3.73 -3.23
CA TYR A 87 6.01 5.05 -3.72
C TYR A 87 7.15 5.75 -4.48
N ALA A 88 6.74 6.63 -5.38
CA ALA A 88 7.61 7.56 -6.08
C ALA A 88 7.49 8.96 -5.46
N GLU A 89 8.59 9.64 -5.25
CA GLU A 89 8.68 11.01 -4.77
C GLU A 89 9.34 11.87 -5.84
N PHE A 90 8.64 12.86 -6.33
CA PHE A 90 9.16 13.78 -7.35
C PHE A 90 10.03 14.84 -6.68
N VAL A 91 11.29 14.93 -7.12
CA VAL A 91 12.28 15.85 -6.55
C VAL A 91 12.33 17.16 -7.33
N THR A 92 12.22 17.06 -8.65
CA THR A 92 12.25 18.23 -9.56
C THR A 92 10.98 18.30 -10.39
N GLY A 93 10.81 19.37 -11.14
CA GLY A 93 9.72 19.57 -12.09
C GLY A 93 8.40 20.05 -11.48
N PRO A 94 7.33 20.06 -12.28
CA PRO A 94 6.01 20.55 -11.88
C PRO A 94 5.34 19.71 -10.80
N CYS A 95 5.77 18.46 -10.62
CA CYS A 95 5.28 17.55 -9.58
C CYS A 95 6.12 17.54 -8.30
N THR A 96 7.08 18.47 -8.14
CA THR A 96 8.00 18.51 -6.99
C THR A 96 7.29 18.37 -5.65
N GLY A 97 7.80 17.48 -4.79
CA GLY A 97 7.26 17.19 -3.46
C GLY A 97 6.03 16.28 -3.44
N LEU A 98 5.50 15.90 -4.60
CA LEU A 98 4.41 14.94 -4.68
C LEU A 98 4.92 13.53 -4.42
N ARG A 99 4.14 12.76 -3.65
CA ARG A 99 4.33 11.33 -3.43
C ARG A 99 3.19 10.55 -4.04
N ALA A 100 3.52 9.58 -4.89
CA ALA A 100 2.54 8.74 -5.56
C ALA A 100 2.85 7.26 -5.32
N THR A 101 1.85 6.49 -4.89
CA THR A 101 2.01 5.05 -4.68
C THR A 101 2.15 4.32 -6.02
N ILE A 102 3.08 3.40 -6.09
CA ILE A 102 3.32 2.56 -7.27
C ILE A 102 2.43 1.32 -7.18
N LYS A 103 1.57 1.16 -8.18
CA LYS A 103 0.63 0.05 -8.30
C LYS A 103 1.26 -1.15 -8.99
N ASN A 104 1.94 -0.90 -10.10
CA ASN A 104 2.54 -1.95 -10.91
C ASN A 104 3.85 -1.44 -11.53
N VAL A 105 4.73 -2.36 -11.90
CA VAL A 105 6.02 -2.05 -12.50
C VAL A 105 6.29 -3.01 -13.65
N THR A 106 6.67 -2.45 -14.80
CA THR A 106 7.28 -3.21 -15.88
C THR A 106 8.77 -2.92 -15.85
N PRO A 107 9.62 -3.88 -15.40
CA PRO A 107 11.04 -3.63 -15.20
C PRO A 107 11.72 -3.11 -16.47
N GLY A 108 12.51 -2.04 -16.33
CA GLY A 108 13.21 -1.40 -17.46
C GLY A 108 12.32 -0.63 -18.44
N VAL A 109 11.03 -0.45 -18.14
CA VAL A 109 10.08 0.23 -19.03
C VAL A 109 9.29 1.30 -18.30
N SER A 110 8.47 0.92 -17.32
CA SER A 110 7.56 1.89 -16.69
C SER A 110 7.10 1.48 -15.29
N ALA A 111 6.76 2.49 -14.50
CA ALA A 111 6.03 2.35 -13.24
C ALA A 111 4.62 2.93 -13.38
N GLU A 112 3.58 2.14 -13.10
CA GLU A 112 2.19 2.58 -13.05
C GLU A 112 1.87 3.11 -11.67
N LEU A 113 1.40 4.35 -11.59
CA LEU A 113 0.94 4.97 -10.36
C LEU A 113 -0.48 4.52 -10.00
N LEU A 114 -0.77 4.39 -8.72
CA LEU A 114 -2.10 4.05 -8.22
C LEU A 114 -3.11 5.18 -8.51
N PHE A 115 -2.69 6.42 -8.30
CA PHE A 115 -3.45 7.62 -8.61
C PHE A 115 -2.70 8.47 -9.62
N VAL A 116 -3.44 9.19 -10.45
CA VAL A 116 -2.87 10.12 -11.42
C VAL A 116 -2.28 11.34 -10.70
N THR A 117 -1.17 11.84 -11.21
CA THR A 117 -0.60 13.11 -10.77
C THR A 117 -1.45 14.27 -11.26
N PRO A 118 -1.49 15.39 -10.55
CA PRO A 118 -2.29 16.57 -10.97
C PRO A 118 -1.77 17.23 -12.24
N VAL A 119 -0.48 17.06 -12.52
CA VAL A 119 0.23 17.61 -13.69
C VAL A 119 1.08 16.51 -14.29
N ASP A 120 1.35 16.59 -15.59
CA ASP A 120 2.29 15.68 -16.25
C ASP A 120 3.71 15.97 -15.78
N PRO A 121 4.48 14.94 -15.38
CA PRO A 121 5.92 15.10 -15.13
C PRO A 121 6.65 15.39 -16.44
N GLU A 122 7.70 16.19 -16.39
CA GLU A 122 8.52 16.52 -17.54
C GLU A 122 9.65 15.51 -17.72
N GLU A 123 10.09 15.34 -18.96
CA GLU A 123 11.25 14.51 -19.28
C GLU A 123 12.51 15.09 -18.64
N GLY A 124 13.30 14.24 -17.97
CA GLY A 124 14.49 14.63 -17.22
C GLY A 124 14.23 15.04 -15.78
N ASP A 125 12.98 15.05 -15.32
CA ASP A 125 12.68 15.25 -13.91
C ASP A 125 13.25 14.13 -13.06
N THR A 126 13.82 14.49 -11.91
CA THR A 126 14.35 13.51 -10.96
C THR A 126 13.23 12.95 -10.09
N VAL A 127 13.15 11.63 -10.05
CA VAL A 127 12.19 10.89 -9.22
C VAL A 127 12.92 9.89 -8.33
N ARG A 128 12.60 9.86 -7.05
CA ARG A 128 13.05 8.85 -6.10
C ARG A 128 11.99 7.79 -5.95
N MET A 129 12.33 6.56 -6.28
CA MET A 129 11.44 5.40 -6.16
C MET A 129 11.87 4.54 -4.99
N TYR A 130 10.94 4.25 -4.11
CA TYR A 130 11.16 3.49 -2.88
C TYR A 130 10.59 2.08 -3.02
N LYS A 131 11.37 1.08 -2.60
CA LYS A 131 10.94 -0.32 -2.66
C LYS A 131 9.68 -0.55 -1.86
N GLY A 132 8.75 -1.32 -2.42
CA GLY A 132 7.50 -1.67 -1.80
C GLY A 132 7.57 -2.92 -0.93
N CYS A 133 6.57 -3.07 -0.06
CA CYS A 133 6.40 -4.23 0.79
C CYS A 133 4.96 -4.73 0.72
N ASP A 134 4.78 -6.02 0.45
CA ASP A 134 3.47 -6.70 0.45
C ASP A 134 3.06 -7.17 1.84
N ARG A 135 3.87 -6.86 2.86
CA ARG A 135 3.67 -7.21 4.26
C ARG A 135 3.69 -8.72 4.55
N THR A 136 4.25 -9.52 3.64
CA THR A 136 4.46 -10.95 3.87
C THR A 136 5.77 -11.21 4.63
N HIS A 137 5.83 -12.33 5.32
CA HIS A 137 7.03 -12.78 6.02
C HIS A 137 8.22 -12.98 5.06
N THR A 138 7.96 -13.56 3.88
CA THR A 138 8.97 -13.83 2.86
C THR A 138 9.60 -12.53 2.34
N THR A 139 8.78 -11.55 1.96
CA THR A 139 9.28 -10.25 1.48
C THR A 139 10.06 -9.52 2.57
N CYS A 140 9.60 -9.57 3.83
CA CYS A 140 10.31 -8.96 4.95
C CYS A 140 11.69 -9.57 5.17
N ASN A 141 11.82 -10.91 5.01
CA ASN A 141 13.10 -11.60 5.13
C ASN A 141 14.00 -11.36 3.93
N ASP A 142 13.51 -11.68 2.73
CA ASP A 142 14.34 -11.82 1.54
C ASP A 142 14.74 -10.47 0.94
N ARG A 143 13.84 -9.47 1.03
CA ARG A 143 14.07 -8.14 0.48
C ARG A 143 14.69 -7.18 1.47
N PHE A 144 14.27 -7.25 2.72
CA PHE A 144 14.60 -6.24 3.73
C PHE A 144 15.44 -6.78 4.89
N ALA A 145 15.59 -8.12 5.04
CA ALA A 145 16.27 -8.76 6.17
C ALA A 145 15.84 -8.22 7.54
N ASN A 146 14.53 -7.93 7.70
CA ASN A 146 13.98 -7.19 8.84
C ASN A 146 12.94 -7.99 9.63
N LEU A 147 13.16 -9.28 9.81
CA LEU A 147 12.23 -10.15 10.52
C LEU A 147 12.05 -9.79 11.99
N ASP A 148 13.04 -9.20 12.62
CA ASP A 148 12.99 -8.82 14.04
C ASP A 148 11.87 -7.79 14.30
N ASN A 149 11.54 -6.98 13.31
CA ASN A 149 10.49 -5.98 13.35
C ASN A 149 9.19 -6.43 12.65
N PHE A 150 9.14 -7.69 12.20
CA PHE A 150 7.94 -8.23 11.59
C PHE A 150 6.82 -8.40 12.61
N ARG A 151 5.66 -7.79 12.34
CA ARG A 151 4.48 -7.83 13.22
C ARG A 151 3.30 -8.57 12.59
N GLY A 152 3.57 -9.62 11.88
CA GLY A 152 2.59 -10.57 11.38
C GLY A 152 2.74 -11.92 12.10
N TYR A 153 1.71 -12.71 12.03
CA TYR A 153 1.64 -14.05 12.62
C TYR A 153 1.49 -15.07 11.49
N SER A 154 2.60 -15.49 10.91
CA SER A 154 2.64 -16.35 9.72
C SER A 154 1.89 -17.69 9.87
N TYR A 155 1.66 -18.12 11.12
CA TYR A 155 0.97 -19.37 11.45
C TYR A 155 -0.53 -19.21 11.71
N VAL A 156 -1.07 -18.00 11.59
CA VAL A 156 -2.53 -17.81 11.69
C VAL A 156 -3.18 -18.41 10.46
N PRO A 157 -4.07 -19.39 10.62
CA PRO A 157 -4.77 -19.97 9.49
C PRO A 157 -5.66 -18.93 8.81
N PRO A 158 -5.79 -18.98 7.48
CA PRO A 158 -6.68 -18.06 6.77
C PRO A 158 -8.11 -18.18 7.27
N PRO A 159 -8.91 -17.09 7.21
CA PRO A 159 -10.25 -17.01 7.79
C PRO A 159 -11.22 -18.14 7.39
N GLN A 160 -11.03 -18.74 6.21
CA GLN A 160 -11.82 -19.86 5.76
C GLN A 160 -11.71 -21.12 6.65
N TYR A 161 -10.61 -21.27 7.38
CA TYR A 161 -10.42 -22.35 8.34
C TYR A 161 -10.99 -22.03 9.73
N ALA A 162 -11.23 -20.75 10.02
CA ALA A 162 -11.87 -20.33 11.27
C ALA A 162 -13.40 -20.52 11.22
N GLN A 163 -13.98 -20.68 10.04
CA GLN A 163 -15.39 -20.98 9.82
C GLN A 163 -15.66 -22.50 9.81
N CYS A 164 -15.09 -23.23 10.74
CA CYS A 164 -15.63 -24.55 11.08
C CYS A 164 -17.03 -24.33 11.67
N GLU A 165 -18.02 -24.27 10.81
CA GLU A 165 -19.43 -24.40 11.26
C GLU A 165 -19.54 -25.63 12.12
N HIS A 166 -19.79 -25.43 13.38
CA HIS A 166 -20.23 -26.44 14.29
C HIS A 166 -21.68 -26.80 13.90
N ARG A 167 -21.86 -27.51 12.77
CA ARG A 167 -23.13 -28.15 12.46
C ARG A 167 -23.36 -29.19 13.52
N ARG A 168 -24.25 -28.87 14.43
CA ARG A 168 -24.88 -29.87 15.31
C ARG A 168 -25.54 -30.90 14.42
N GLY A 169 -25.02 -32.13 14.44
CA GLY A 169 -25.67 -33.32 13.91
C GLY A 169 -25.39 -33.65 12.44
N GLY A 170 -24.46 -34.54 12.20
CA GLY A 170 -24.51 -35.52 11.13
C GLY A 170 -24.12 -35.03 9.74
N GLU A 171 -23.05 -35.57 9.27
CA GLU A 171 -22.58 -35.64 7.88
C GLU A 171 -21.51 -34.65 7.48
N VAL A 172 -20.29 -35.15 7.63
CA VAL A 172 -19.07 -34.55 7.06
C VAL A 172 -19.06 -34.83 5.56
N LEU A 173 -19.49 -33.87 4.75
CA LEU A 173 -19.18 -33.91 3.32
C LEU A 173 -17.83 -33.21 3.12
N ALA A 174 -16.79 -34.02 3.12
CA ALA A 174 -15.48 -33.63 2.66
C ALA A 174 -15.57 -33.24 1.17
N ARG A 175 -15.53 -31.95 0.86
CA ARG A 175 -15.19 -31.46 -0.47
C ARG A 175 -13.72 -31.07 -0.47
N ASN A 176 -12.88 -32.08 -0.54
CA ASN A 176 -11.51 -31.93 -0.96
C ASN A 176 -11.47 -31.88 -2.48
N SER A 177 -11.20 -30.74 -3.03
CA SER A 177 -10.61 -30.62 -4.35
C SER A 177 -9.36 -29.77 -4.25
N VAL A 178 -8.30 -30.40 -3.78
CA VAL A 178 -6.92 -29.93 -4.00
C VAL A 178 -6.57 -30.33 -5.43
N PRO A 179 -6.26 -29.39 -6.34
CA PRO A 179 -5.73 -29.76 -7.66
C PRO A 179 -4.34 -30.38 -7.49
N PRO A 180 -4.01 -31.44 -8.25
CA PRO A 180 -2.70 -32.08 -8.17
C PRO A 180 -1.62 -31.12 -8.70
N HIS A 181 -0.56 -30.98 -7.94
CA HIS A 181 0.68 -30.37 -8.40
C HIS A 181 1.21 -31.20 -9.58
N GLY A 182 1.12 -30.66 -10.81
CA GLY A 182 1.78 -31.18 -11.97
C GLY A 182 3.30 -31.03 -11.84
N ARG A 183 4.00 -32.08 -12.19
CA ARG A 183 5.46 -32.18 -12.29
C ARG A 183 6.03 -31.27 -13.38
#